data_14436afe6c087bd613d03d767f37f068
#
_entry.id   14436afe6c087bd613d03d767f37f068
#
_cell.length_a   1.000
_cell.length_b   1.000
_cell.length_c   1.000
_cell.angle_alpha   90.00
_cell.angle_beta   90.00
_cell.angle_gamma   90.00
#
_symmetry.space_group_name_H-M   'P 1'
#
loop_
_entity.id
_entity.type
_entity.pdbx_description
1 polymer ?
#
loop_
_entity_poly.entity_id
_entity_poly.type
_entity_poly.pdbx_seq_one_letter_code
_entity_poly.pdbx_strand_id
1 'polypeptide(L)'
;MSTTLPTAVARPHPWRFWRAGRCDQPLIEHADDLRALADLDPKLWVALACPTRGLAIDEATLRAIDTDGDGRVQRPEVLAAVQWVRQRLRDPGLVLQPGDTLPLSALAEDEAGQRLRQAALTLLARAGRPDADVLAVADVVDPAQLFPPNLPNGDGVVPPELVKADDPALAAWIERLLADDGHATDRSGAPGITQAQLDAVDADVRAVLAWHEAQPEGDPAVLQAAWEAVQAVADKVDDHFARCRLVAFDARLQASLDWVPDALAPAAGERLDPSALAALPLARVTAQLALPLAPDAINPAWAPALQALREQAVTPLLGPRDMLTSADWAALRERVKPWGDWLAARPATPAVAWTVEALRAWVDGGVADRLRAAVARDEQAAPLAEDLLDLRRLLLLRRDLGTLLRNFVNFTDFYRTAWAAFQAGTLFIDQRECRLCLPVVDAAAHAQLAGYSGMFLLYG
;
A
#
# COMPACT_ATOMS: atom_id res chain seq x y z
N MET A 1 -63.05 -18.89 -17.94
CA MET A 1 -63.19 -18.09 -16.70
C MET A 1 -62.09 -18.55 -15.74
N SER A 2 -60.95 -17.86 -15.73
CA SER A 2 -59.86 -18.14 -14.77
C SER A 2 -60.13 -17.35 -13.50
N THR A 3 -60.45 -18.06 -12.44
CA THR A 3 -60.63 -17.49 -11.11
C THR A 3 -59.26 -17.25 -10.49
N THR A 4 -58.79 -16.03 -10.53
CA THR A 4 -57.64 -15.60 -9.73
C THR A 4 -58.03 -15.62 -8.25
N LEU A 5 -57.41 -16.52 -7.50
CA LEU A 5 -57.50 -16.54 -6.06
C LEU A 5 -56.93 -15.22 -5.49
N PRO A 6 -57.58 -14.56 -4.55
CA PRO A 6 -57.04 -13.35 -3.92
C PRO A 6 -55.77 -13.69 -3.17
N THR A 7 -54.71 -12.97 -3.49
CA THR A 7 -53.42 -12.99 -2.74
C THR A 7 -53.74 -12.68 -1.28
N ALA A 8 -53.50 -13.62 -0.38
CA ALA A 8 -53.69 -13.42 1.04
C ALA A 8 -52.92 -12.19 1.50
N VAL A 9 -53.61 -11.14 1.94
CA VAL A 9 -53.01 -9.98 2.57
C VAL A 9 -52.30 -10.47 3.83
N ALA A 10 -50.96 -10.41 3.84
CA ALA A 10 -50.17 -10.80 5.00
C ALA A 10 -50.65 -9.99 6.22
N ARG A 11 -51.07 -10.69 7.29
CA ARG A 11 -51.47 -10.02 8.53
C ARG A 11 -50.25 -9.28 9.09
N PRO A 12 -50.38 -8.01 9.54
CA PRO A 12 -49.31 -7.29 10.17
C PRO A 12 -48.79 -8.05 11.39
N HIS A 13 -47.47 -8.02 11.62
CA HIS A 13 -46.86 -8.68 12.77
C HIS A 13 -47.46 -8.14 14.09
N PRO A 14 -47.90 -8.99 15.02
CA PRO A 14 -48.48 -8.55 16.29
C PRO A 14 -47.37 -8.19 17.28
N TRP A 15 -46.82 -6.98 17.14
CA TRP A 15 -45.78 -6.48 18.05
C TRP A 15 -46.25 -6.52 19.49
N ARG A 16 -45.40 -7.06 20.38
CA ARG A 16 -45.55 -6.97 21.83
C ARG A 16 -44.75 -5.78 22.34
N PHE A 17 -45.33 -5.07 23.31
CA PHE A 17 -44.71 -3.89 23.89
C PHE A 17 -44.57 -4.03 25.39
N TRP A 18 -43.55 -3.40 25.93
CA TRP A 18 -43.45 -3.14 27.37
C TRP A 18 -43.30 -1.64 27.57
N ARG A 19 -43.60 -1.16 28.75
CA ARG A 19 -43.58 0.27 29.02
C ARG A 19 -42.38 0.69 29.84
N ALA A 20 -41.53 1.57 29.27
CA ALA A 20 -40.43 2.22 29.93
C ALA A 20 -40.82 3.67 30.22
N GLY A 21 -41.19 3.99 31.46
CA GLY A 21 -41.67 5.34 31.80
C GLY A 21 -42.93 5.69 31.01
N ARG A 22 -42.85 6.64 30.08
CA ARG A 22 -43.92 7.06 29.18
C ARG A 22 -43.79 6.50 27.76
N CYS A 23 -42.74 5.78 27.46
CA CYS A 23 -42.46 5.25 26.14
C CYS A 23 -42.83 3.77 26.04
N ASP A 24 -43.56 3.41 25.00
CA ASP A 24 -43.81 2.02 24.65
C ASP A 24 -42.64 1.49 23.82
N GLN A 25 -42.06 0.39 24.24
CA GLN A 25 -40.88 -0.22 23.68
C GLN A 25 -41.22 -1.58 23.07
N PRO A 26 -40.87 -1.87 21.80
CA PRO A 26 -41.11 -3.17 21.20
C PRO A 26 -40.22 -4.23 21.84
N LEU A 27 -40.80 -5.43 22.08
CA LEU A 27 -40.04 -6.60 22.50
C LEU A 27 -39.51 -7.34 21.27
N ILE A 28 -38.22 -7.70 21.31
CA ILE A 28 -37.53 -8.49 20.28
C ILE A 28 -37.05 -9.76 20.96
N GLU A 29 -37.85 -10.83 20.89
CA GLU A 29 -37.62 -12.07 21.62
C GLU A 29 -37.67 -13.32 20.74
N HIS A 30 -38.25 -13.21 19.54
CA HIS A 30 -38.49 -14.35 18.65
C HIS A 30 -38.01 -14.09 17.23
N ALA A 31 -37.80 -15.15 16.46
CA ALA A 31 -37.46 -15.08 15.04
C ALA A 31 -38.44 -14.24 14.21
N ASP A 32 -39.72 -14.27 14.55
CA ASP A 32 -40.77 -13.48 13.86
C ASP A 32 -40.61 -11.98 14.08
N ASP A 33 -40.14 -11.57 15.27
CA ASP A 33 -39.85 -10.16 15.58
C ASP A 33 -38.69 -9.67 14.66
N LEU A 34 -37.66 -10.51 14.44
CA LEU A 34 -36.57 -10.19 13.51
C LEU A 34 -37.05 -10.10 12.05
N ARG A 35 -38.05 -10.93 11.67
CA ARG A 35 -38.62 -10.90 10.32
C ARG A 35 -39.39 -9.61 10.06
N ALA A 36 -40.09 -9.10 11.09
CA ALA A 36 -40.92 -7.91 11.01
C ALA A 36 -40.18 -6.61 11.33
N LEU A 37 -38.90 -6.68 11.69
CA LEU A 37 -38.16 -5.51 12.17
C LEU A 37 -38.06 -4.38 11.12
N ALA A 38 -38.05 -4.71 9.83
CA ALA A 38 -38.04 -3.74 8.74
C ALA A 38 -39.35 -2.90 8.70
N ASP A 39 -40.48 -3.50 9.12
CA ASP A 39 -41.81 -2.87 9.12
C ASP A 39 -42.07 -2.07 10.41
N LEU A 40 -41.19 -2.14 11.42
CA LEU A 40 -41.30 -1.37 12.64
C LEU A 40 -41.09 0.12 12.37
N ASP A 41 -42.05 0.95 12.85
CA ASP A 41 -41.96 2.41 12.69
C ASP A 41 -40.60 2.92 13.23
N PRO A 42 -39.82 3.67 12.44
CA PRO A 42 -38.57 4.26 12.88
C PRO A 42 -38.66 5.07 14.16
N LYS A 43 -39.80 5.66 14.45
CA LYS A 43 -40.08 6.41 15.69
C LYS A 43 -40.04 5.58 16.97
N LEU A 44 -40.14 4.26 16.82
CA LEU A 44 -40.06 3.33 17.94
C LEU A 44 -38.64 2.87 18.23
N TRP A 45 -37.68 3.22 17.37
CA TRP A 45 -36.25 2.91 17.56
C TRP A 45 -35.64 3.94 18.53
N VAL A 46 -34.94 3.43 19.51
CA VAL A 46 -34.27 4.25 20.52
C VAL A 46 -33.03 4.98 19.95
N ALA A 47 -32.27 4.31 19.13
CA ALA A 47 -31.15 4.87 18.43
C ALA A 47 -31.32 4.71 16.90
N LEU A 48 -30.86 5.67 16.13
CA LEU A 48 -30.83 5.64 14.67
C LEU A 48 -29.41 5.45 14.12
N ALA A 49 -28.41 5.74 14.95
CA ALA A 49 -26.99 5.51 14.66
C ALA A 49 -26.21 5.33 15.97
N CYS A 50 -25.11 4.57 15.92
CA CYS A 50 -24.13 4.49 17.01
C CYS A 50 -22.73 4.38 16.42
N PRO A 51 -21.67 4.81 17.14
CA PRO A 51 -20.29 4.68 16.67
C PRO A 51 -19.86 3.20 16.67
N THR A 52 -18.91 2.87 15.81
CA THR A 52 -18.31 1.53 15.76
C THR A 52 -17.29 1.29 16.87
N ARG A 53 -16.96 2.31 17.67
CA ARG A 53 -15.95 2.25 18.74
C ARG A 53 -16.47 2.82 20.05
N GLY A 54 -15.87 2.37 21.15
CA GLY A 54 -16.15 2.91 22.48
C GLY A 54 -17.45 2.41 23.12
N LEU A 55 -18.05 1.36 22.57
CA LEU A 55 -19.24 0.69 23.14
C LEU A 55 -18.83 -0.63 23.81
N ALA A 56 -19.72 -1.16 24.68
CA ALA A 56 -19.54 -2.48 25.28
C ALA A 56 -19.90 -3.65 24.32
N ILE A 57 -19.88 -3.39 23.02
CA ILE A 57 -19.99 -4.38 21.95
C ILE A 57 -18.65 -4.43 21.23
N ASP A 58 -18.24 -5.62 20.82
CA ASP A 58 -16.96 -5.80 20.10
C ASP A 58 -16.93 -4.93 18.83
N GLU A 59 -15.86 -4.15 18.69
CA GLU A 59 -15.61 -3.32 17.49
C GLU A 59 -15.63 -4.14 16.20
N ALA A 60 -15.15 -5.38 16.22
CA ALA A 60 -15.15 -6.24 15.04
C ALA A 60 -16.57 -6.57 14.59
N THR A 61 -17.51 -6.76 15.53
CA THR A 61 -18.94 -6.95 15.21
C THR A 61 -19.55 -5.68 14.61
N LEU A 62 -19.29 -4.52 15.22
CA LEU A 62 -19.82 -3.26 14.73
C LEU A 62 -19.29 -2.91 13.35
N ARG A 63 -18.00 -3.11 13.09
CA ARG A 63 -17.39 -2.96 11.75
C ARG A 63 -17.94 -3.96 10.73
N ALA A 64 -18.34 -5.16 11.14
CA ALA A 64 -18.96 -6.13 10.24
C ALA A 64 -20.40 -5.74 9.86
N ILE A 65 -21.03 -4.80 10.60
CA ILE A 65 -22.35 -4.24 10.31
C ILE A 65 -22.23 -2.94 9.49
N ASP A 66 -21.26 -2.09 9.82
CA ASP A 66 -20.89 -0.85 9.10
C ASP A 66 -20.40 -1.21 7.69
N THR A 67 -21.30 -1.12 6.72
CA THR A 67 -21.03 -1.58 5.34
C THR A 67 -20.46 -0.49 4.45
N ASP A 68 -20.69 0.79 4.78
CA ASP A 68 -20.17 1.93 4.03
C ASP A 68 -18.85 2.48 4.61
N GLY A 69 -18.45 1.97 5.81
CA GLY A 69 -17.16 2.29 6.44
C GLY A 69 -17.09 3.70 7.02
N ASP A 70 -18.24 4.34 7.29
CA ASP A 70 -18.31 5.70 7.81
C ASP A 70 -17.97 5.80 9.32
N GLY A 71 -17.71 4.66 9.99
CA GLY A 71 -17.39 4.55 11.40
C GLY A 71 -18.63 4.59 12.30
N ARG A 72 -19.81 4.41 11.74
CA ARG A 72 -21.09 4.36 12.43
C ARG A 72 -21.91 3.16 11.97
N VAL A 73 -22.73 2.65 12.85
CA VAL A 73 -23.76 1.67 12.50
C VAL A 73 -25.10 2.40 12.48
N GLN A 74 -25.78 2.35 11.36
CA GLN A 74 -27.05 3.01 11.14
C GLN A 74 -28.20 2.00 11.02
N ARG A 75 -29.45 2.47 11.18
CA ARG A 75 -30.64 1.61 11.09
C ARG A 75 -30.68 0.75 9.81
N PRO A 76 -30.43 1.27 8.60
CA PRO A 76 -30.43 0.46 7.38
C PRO A 76 -29.44 -0.71 7.45
N GLU A 77 -28.27 -0.50 8.03
CA GLU A 77 -27.21 -1.51 8.16
C GLU A 77 -27.57 -2.58 9.18
N VAL A 78 -28.19 -2.19 10.31
CA VAL A 78 -28.75 -3.15 11.28
C VAL A 78 -29.81 -4.04 10.61
N LEU A 79 -30.69 -3.46 9.81
CA LEU A 79 -31.70 -4.22 9.05
C LEU A 79 -31.06 -5.14 8.02
N ALA A 80 -30.02 -4.68 7.32
CA ALA A 80 -29.27 -5.50 6.38
C ALA A 80 -28.56 -6.66 7.08
N ALA A 81 -27.96 -6.43 8.26
CA ALA A 81 -27.33 -7.49 9.06
C ALA A 81 -28.35 -8.53 9.54
N VAL A 82 -29.51 -8.10 10.02
CA VAL A 82 -30.60 -9.00 10.40
C VAL A 82 -31.07 -9.83 9.20
N GLN A 83 -31.28 -9.20 8.06
CA GLN A 83 -31.68 -9.89 6.83
C GLN A 83 -30.62 -10.91 6.38
N TRP A 84 -29.35 -10.54 6.48
CA TRP A 84 -28.22 -11.39 6.13
C TRP A 84 -28.13 -12.65 7.02
N VAL A 85 -28.33 -12.49 8.34
CA VAL A 85 -28.39 -13.61 9.30
C VAL A 85 -29.58 -14.54 9.03
N ARG A 86 -30.75 -13.97 8.71
CA ARG A 86 -31.97 -14.74 8.38
C ARG A 86 -31.80 -15.67 7.19
N GLN A 87 -30.93 -15.34 6.27
CA GLN A 87 -30.64 -16.17 5.09
C GLN A 87 -29.64 -17.28 5.39
N ARG A 88 -28.90 -17.22 6.51
CA ARG A 88 -27.81 -18.15 6.83
C ARG A 88 -28.11 -19.10 7.99
N LEU A 89 -29.13 -18.81 8.79
CA LEU A 89 -29.56 -19.66 9.90
C LEU A 89 -30.92 -20.26 9.63
N ARG A 90 -31.10 -21.53 10.03
CA ARG A 90 -32.41 -22.22 10.03
C ARG A 90 -33.40 -21.49 10.94
N ASP A 91 -32.95 -21.15 12.15
CA ASP A 91 -33.70 -20.32 13.12
C ASP A 91 -32.90 -19.04 13.40
N PRO A 92 -33.27 -17.90 12.83
CA PRO A 92 -32.63 -16.62 13.12
C PRO A 92 -32.83 -16.15 14.57
N GLY A 93 -33.79 -16.70 15.30
CA GLY A 93 -34.01 -16.44 16.74
C GLY A 93 -32.79 -16.84 17.59
N LEU A 94 -31.91 -17.68 17.08
CA LEU A 94 -30.66 -18.06 17.74
C LEU A 94 -29.81 -16.85 18.14
N VAL A 95 -29.76 -15.78 17.35
CA VAL A 95 -28.95 -14.58 17.67
C VAL A 95 -29.52 -13.74 18.82
N LEU A 96 -30.72 -13.98 19.21
CA LEU A 96 -31.35 -13.32 20.38
C LEU A 96 -30.97 -13.98 21.70
N GLN A 97 -30.46 -15.20 21.65
CA GLN A 97 -29.99 -15.95 22.83
C GLN A 97 -28.51 -15.60 23.11
N PRO A 98 -28.09 -15.47 24.38
CA PRO A 98 -26.70 -15.30 24.73
C PRO A 98 -25.87 -16.51 24.28
N GLY A 99 -24.63 -16.25 23.77
CA GLY A 99 -23.71 -17.31 23.42
C GLY A 99 -22.74 -16.91 22.33
N ASP A 100 -21.55 -17.49 22.39
CA ASP A 100 -20.39 -17.25 21.51
C ASP A 100 -20.09 -18.46 20.61
N THR A 101 -21.01 -19.44 20.56
CA THR A 101 -20.88 -20.68 19.81
C THR A 101 -21.97 -20.82 18.78
N LEU A 102 -21.66 -21.50 17.67
CA LEU A 102 -22.56 -21.81 16.57
C LEU A 102 -22.54 -23.31 16.27
N PRO A 103 -23.59 -24.05 16.57
CA PRO A 103 -23.72 -25.44 16.11
C PRO A 103 -23.82 -25.48 14.57
N LEU A 104 -23.10 -26.37 13.91
CA LEU A 104 -23.16 -26.50 12.46
C LEU A 104 -24.57 -26.91 11.97
N SER A 105 -25.35 -27.56 12.81
CA SER A 105 -26.75 -27.88 12.55
C SER A 105 -27.68 -26.67 12.47
N ALA A 106 -27.25 -25.51 13.00
CA ALA A 106 -28.01 -24.25 12.95
C ALA A 106 -27.89 -23.53 11.60
N LEU A 107 -26.92 -23.88 10.75
CA LEU A 107 -26.74 -23.31 9.43
C LEU A 107 -27.91 -23.69 8.50
N ALA A 108 -28.27 -22.80 7.58
CA ALA A 108 -29.30 -23.03 6.57
C ALA A 108 -28.98 -24.28 5.72
N GLU A 109 -30.00 -24.86 5.10
CA GLU A 109 -29.83 -26.09 4.26
C GLU A 109 -29.60 -25.78 2.77
N ASP A 110 -29.69 -24.51 2.40
CA ASP A 110 -29.44 -24.05 1.03
C ASP A 110 -27.96 -24.10 0.66
N GLU A 111 -27.65 -23.72 -0.57
CA GLU A 111 -26.28 -23.74 -1.10
C GLU A 111 -25.33 -22.86 -0.27
N ALA A 112 -25.79 -21.69 0.18
CA ALA A 112 -24.98 -20.79 1.00
C ALA A 112 -24.67 -21.40 2.38
N GLY A 113 -25.65 -22.01 3.03
CA GLY A 113 -25.45 -22.70 4.30
C GLY A 113 -24.56 -23.94 4.18
N GLN A 114 -24.62 -24.66 3.04
CA GLN A 114 -23.72 -25.79 2.76
C GLN A 114 -22.28 -25.33 2.58
N ARG A 115 -22.03 -24.22 1.87
CA ARG A 115 -20.67 -23.65 1.74
C ARG A 115 -20.12 -23.23 3.09
N LEU A 116 -20.90 -22.52 3.91
CA LEU A 116 -20.50 -22.13 5.28
C LEU A 116 -20.19 -23.37 6.14
N ARG A 117 -20.99 -24.45 6.02
CA ARG A 117 -20.71 -25.70 6.72
C ARG A 117 -19.39 -26.33 6.28
N GLN A 118 -19.08 -26.33 4.98
CA GLN A 118 -17.83 -26.85 4.45
C GLN A 118 -16.63 -26.01 4.92
N ALA A 119 -16.75 -24.69 4.91
CA ALA A 119 -15.75 -23.78 5.45
C ALA A 119 -15.50 -24.03 6.95
N ALA A 120 -16.58 -24.22 7.73
CA ALA A 120 -16.50 -24.54 9.14
C ALA A 120 -15.78 -25.87 9.41
N LEU A 121 -16.09 -26.92 8.66
CA LEU A 121 -15.43 -28.21 8.78
C LEU A 121 -13.94 -28.11 8.41
N THR A 122 -13.61 -27.31 7.39
CA THR A 122 -12.21 -27.06 7.02
C THR A 122 -11.45 -26.37 8.15
N LEU A 123 -12.05 -25.36 8.79
CA LEU A 123 -11.45 -24.64 9.92
C LEU A 123 -11.27 -25.56 11.14
N LEU A 124 -12.27 -26.35 11.47
CA LEU A 124 -12.22 -27.33 12.57
C LEU A 124 -11.14 -28.41 12.32
N ALA A 125 -11.02 -28.90 11.10
CA ALA A 125 -9.97 -29.84 10.73
C ALA A 125 -8.58 -29.22 10.87
N ARG A 126 -8.38 -27.97 10.43
CA ARG A 126 -7.12 -27.22 10.63
C ARG A 126 -6.79 -27.03 12.12
N ALA A 127 -7.81 -26.82 12.95
CA ALA A 127 -7.67 -26.71 14.42
C ALA A 127 -7.48 -28.07 15.13
N GLY A 128 -7.36 -29.17 14.41
CA GLY A 128 -7.20 -30.53 14.99
C GLY A 128 -8.48 -31.09 15.62
N ARG A 129 -9.63 -30.57 15.25
CA ARG A 129 -10.97 -30.96 15.79
C ARG A 129 -11.92 -31.39 14.67
N PRO A 130 -11.56 -32.38 13.81
CA PRO A 130 -12.37 -32.74 12.63
C PRO A 130 -13.77 -33.30 12.98
N ASP A 131 -13.94 -33.84 14.18
CA ASP A 131 -15.21 -34.43 14.64
C ASP A 131 -16.11 -33.44 15.41
N ALA A 132 -15.67 -32.19 15.56
CA ALA A 132 -16.48 -31.19 16.25
C ALA A 132 -17.59 -30.69 15.32
N ASP A 133 -18.76 -30.44 15.90
CA ASP A 133 -19.97 -29.94 15.23
C ASP A 133 -20.36 -28.53 15.68
N VAL A 134 -19.50 -27.88 16.46
CA VAL A 134 -19.70 -26.52 17.03
C VAL A 134 -18.44 -25.69 16.79
N LEU A 135 -18.66 -24.47 16.29
CA LEU A 135 -17.64 -23.43 16.23
C LEU A 135 -17.86 -22.39 17.32
N ALA A 136 -16.76 -21.85 17.85
CA ALA A 136 -16.76 -20.72 18.76
C ALA A 136 -16.24 -19.45 18.10
N VAL A 137 -16.59 -18.28 18.63
CA VAL A 137 -16.03 -16.99 18.18
C VAL A 137 -14.49 -17.02 18.28
N ALA A 138 -13.92 -17.66 19.29
CA ALA A 138 -12.48 -17.82 19.47
C ALA A 138 -11.79 -18.50 18.28
N ASP A 139 -12.49 -19.34 17.52
CA ASP A 139 -11.94 -20.05 16.35
C ASP A 139 -11.75 -19.13 15.14
N VAL A 140 -12.38 -17.94 15.12
CA VAL A 140 -12.43 -17.04 13.95
C VAL A 140 -11.95 -15.62 14.24
N VAL A 141 -11.58 -15.28 15.47
CA VAL A 141 -11.17 -13.91 15.84
C VAL A 141 -9.73 -13.63 15.40
N ASP A 142 -8.84 -14.59 15.58
CA ASP A 142 -7.43 -14.47 15.23
C ASP A 142 -7.25 -14.61 13.70
N PRO A 143 -6.81 -13.56 12.98
CA PRO A 143 -6.56 -13.65 11.54
C PRO A 143 -5.56 -14.73 11.16
N ALA A 144 -4.52 -14.98 11.97
CA ALA A 144 -3.50 -15.99 11.68
C ALA A 144 -4.01 -17.43 11.86
N GLN A 145 -5.06 -17.64 12.66
CA GLN A 145 -5.74 -18.93 12.74
C GLN A 145 -6.74 -19.12 11.60
N LEU A 146 -7.46 -18.06 11.25
CA LEU A 146 -8.42 -18.08 10.15
C LEU A 146 -7.73 -18.23 8.79
N PHE A 147 -6.61 -17.49 8.61
CA PHE A 147 -5.78 -17.47 7.41
C PHE A 147 -4.31 -17.71 7.80
N PRO A 148 -3.89 -18.96 7.99
CA PRO A 148 -2.48 -19.26 8.26
C PRO A 148 -1.59 -18.81 7.10
N PRO A 149 -0.43 -18.14 7.34
CA PRO A 149 0.40 -17.56 6.28
C PRO A 149 1.04 -18.60 5.34
N ASN A 150 1.02 -19.87 5.73
CA ASN A 150 1.50 -21.00 4.91
C ASN A 150 0.40 -21.64 4.04
N LEU A 151 -0.82 -21.09 4.02
CA LEU A 151 -1.92 -21.58 3.22
C LEU A 151 -2.47 -20.47 2.32
N PRO A 152 -2.90 -20.78 1.09
CA PRO A 152 -3.56 -19.83 0.21
C PRO A 152 -4.83 -19.26 0.85
N ASN A 153 -5.07 -17.96 0.67
CA ASN A 153 -6.21 -17.27 1.27
C ASN A 153 -6.96 -16.33 0.31
N GLY A 154 -6.53 -16.28 -0.96
CA GLY A 154 -7.27 -15.67 -2.06
C GLY A 154 -7.26 -14.16 -2.11
N ASP A 155 -6.28 -13.48 -1.50
CA ASP A 155 -6.15 -12.02 -1.57
C ASP A 155 -5.10 -11.55 -2.59
N GLY A 156 -4.39 -12.50 -3.22
CA GLY A 156 -3.35 -12.21 -4.21
C GLY A 156 -2.05 -11.67 -3.60
N VAL A 157 -1.87 -11.79 -2.28
CA VAL A 157 -0.65 -11.43 -1.58
C VAL A 157 0.08 -12.70 -1.15
N VAL A 158 1.32 -12.86 -1.55
CA VAL A 158 2.12 -14.07 -1.30
C VAL A 158 3.19 -13.79 -0.25
N PRO A 159 3.01 -14.22 1.01
CA PRO A 159 4.04 -14.18 2.02
C PRO A 159 5.10 -15.26 1.79
N PRO A 160 6.34 -15.12 2.31
CA PRO A 160 7.39 -16.12 2.17
C PRO A 160 6.97 -17.51 2.66
N GLU A 161 6.20 -17.57 3.75
CA GLU A 161 5.74 -18.80 4.38
C GLU A 161 4.87 -19.65 3.46
N LEU A 162 4.12 -19.04 2.54
CA LEU A 162 3.23 -19.72 1.60
C LEU A 162 3.99 -20.65 0.65
N VAL A 163 5.21 -20.28 0.25
CA VAL A 163 6.03 -21.03 -0.70
C VAL A 163 7.19 -21.78 -0.04
N LYS A 164 7.53 -21.45 1.20
CA LYS A 164 8.76 -21.90 1.87
C LYS A 164 8.89 -23.41 1.99
N ALA A 165 7.78 -24.12 2.17
CA ALA A 165 7.80 -25.58 2.31
C ALA A 165 8.11 -26.28 0.97
N ASP A 166 7.60 -25.75 -0.14
CA ASP A 166 7.74 -26.30 -1.48
C ASP A 166 9.02 -25.79 -2.16
N ASP A 167 9.38 -24.53 -1.90
CA ASP A 167 10.45 -23.81 -2.59
C ASP A 167 11.12 -22.76 -1.67
N PRO A 168 12.08 -23.20 -0.85
CA PRO A 168 12.81 -22.29 0.05
C PRO A 168 13.59 -21.18 -0.68
N ALA A 169 14.04 -21.47 -1.91
CA ALA A 169 14.77 -20.47 -2.71
C ALA A 169 13.82 -19.35 -3.19
N LEU A 170 12.58 -19.71 -3.52
CA LEU A 170 11.55 -18.75 -3.90
C LEU A 170 11.15 -17.89 -2.69
N ALA A 171 11.04 -18.48 -1.49
CA ALA A 171 10.79 -17.75 -0.26
C ALA A 171 11.89 -16.72 0.03
N ALA A 172 13.17 -17.07 -0.17
CA ALA A 172 14.29 -16.13 -0.01
C ALA A 172 14.22 -14.95 -0.98
N TRP A 173 13.70 -15.15 -2.20
CA TRP A 173 13.45 -14.05 -3.13
C TRP A 173 12.36 -13.11 -2.62
N ILE A 174 11.26 -13.64 -2.08
CA ILE A 174 10.21 -12.82 -1.47
C ILE A 174 10.79 -12.02 -0.29
N GLU A 175 11.52 -12.67 0.63
CA GLU A 175 12.16 -12.00 1.78
C GLU A 175 13.07 -10.84 1.32
N ARG A 176 13.82 -11.02 0.25
CA ARG A 176 14.65 -9.97 -0.36
C ARG A 176 13.80 -8.82 -0.89
N LEU A 177 12.73 -9.10 -1.64
CA LEU A 177 11.86 -8.07 -2.20
C LEU A 177 11.18 -7.25 -1.10
N LEU A 178 10.77 -7.89 -0.01
CA LEU A 178 10.17 -7.22 1.15
C LEU A 178 11.14 -6.27 1.86
N ALA A 179 12.45 -6.53 1.78
CA ALA A 179 13.48 -5.66 2.34
C ALA A 179 13.74 -4.42 1.48
N ASP A 180 13.58 -4.54 0.15
CA ASP A 180 13.94 -3.48 -0.81
C ASP A 180 12.78 -2.50 -1.07
N ASP A 181 11.52 -2.96 -1.17
CA ASP A 181 10.44 -2.19 -1.82
C ASP A 181 9.12 -2.06 -1.03
N GLY A 182 9.13 -2.30 0.26
CA GLY A 182 7.89 -2.29 1.02
C GLY A 182 7.04 -3.52 0.72
N HIS A 183 5.93 -3.66 1.43
CA HIS A 183 5.13 -4.87 1.40
C HIS A 183 3.64 -4.58 1.41
N ALA A 184 2.86 -5.49 0.84
CA ALA A 184 1.44 -5.62 1.10
C ALA A 184 1.23 -6.49 2.35
N THR A 185 0.12 -6.29 3.03
CA THR A 185 -0.25 -7.13 4.18
C THR A 185 -1.25 -8.18 3.71
N ASP A 186 -0.86 -9.44 3.85
CA ASP A 186 -1.70 -10.60 3.63
C ASP A 186 -2.83 -10.70 4.67
N ARG A 187 -3.91 -11.43 4.37
CA ARG A 187 -5.03 -11.64 5.32
C ARG A 187 -4.60 -12.28 6.63
N SER A 188 -3.49 -13.01 6.67
CA SER A 188 -2.89 -13.53 7.92
C SER A 188 -2.28 -12.44 8.79
N GLY A 189 -2.04 -11.26 8.23
CA GLY A 189 -1.27 -10.17 8.83
C GLY A 189 0.23 -10.23 8.49
N ALA A 190 0.70 -11.24 7.75
CA ALA A 190 2.09 -11.35 7.32
C ALA A 190 2.40 -10.40 6.15
N PRO A 191 3.64 -9.89 6.02
CA PRO A 191 4.04 -9.15 4.84
C PRO A 191 4.20 -10.08 3.64
N GLY A 192 3.78 -9.61 2.46
CA GLY A 192 3.87 -10.37 1.23
C GLY A 192 3.96 -9.48 0.00
N ILE A 193 4.09 -10.09 -1.15
CA ILE A 193 4.19 -9.43 -2.46
C ILE A 193 2.91 -9.64 -3.27
N THR A 194 2.53 -8.62 -4.03
CA THR A 194 1.40 -8.66 -4.97
C THR A 194 1.85 -8.88 -6.41
N GLN A 195 0.92 -9.26 -7.29
CA GLN A 195 1.17 -9.34 -8.73
C GLN A 195 1.73 -8.03 -9.31
N ALA A 196 1.19 -6.88 -8.91
CA ALA A 196 1.63 -5.58 -9.41
C ALA A 196 3.08 -5.25 -9.02
N GLN A 197 3.46 -5.53 -7.76
CA GLN A 197 4.84 -5.36 -7.29
C GLN A 197 5.80 -6.31 -8.04
N LEU A 198 5.39 -7.56 -8.22
CA LEU A 198 6.17 -8.55 -8.95
C LEU A 198 6.42 -8.12 -10.40
N ASP A 199 5.40 -7.63 -11.10
CA ASP A 199 5.53 -7.20 -12.49
C ASP A 199 6.43 -5.97 -12.62
N ALA A 200 6.36 -5.03 -11.66
CA ALA A 200 7.25 -3.88 -11.60
C ALA A 200 8.72 -4.31 -11.39
N VAL A 201 8.97 -5.20 -10.42
CA VAL A 201 10.32 -5.71 -10.15
C VAL A 201 10.87 -6.50 -11.34
N ASP A 202 10.07 -7.36 -11.98
CA ASP A 202 10.52 -8.13 -13.15
C ASP A 202 10.89 -7.22 -14.33
N ALA A 203 10.12 -6.15 -14.56
CA ALA A 203 10.44 -5.14 -15.56
C ALA A 203 11.75 -4.40 -15.23
N ASP A 204 11.95 -4.00 -13.99
CA ASP A 204 13.14 -3.32 -13.49
C ASP A 204 14.39 -4.22 -13.62
N VAL A 205 14.30 -5.46 -13.19
CA VAL A 205 15.38 -6.44 -13.28
C VAL A 205 15.81 -6.64 -14.74
N ARG A 206 14.84 -6.81 -15.65
CA ARG A 206 15.12 -6.97 -17.09
C ARG A 206 15.73 -5.70 -17.69
N ALA A 207 15.25 -4.53 -17.30
CA ALA A 207 15.81 -3.25 -17.77
C ALA A 207 17.26 -3.06 -17.31
N VAL A 208 17.57 -3.38 -16.05
CA VAL A 208 18.93 -3.28 -15.51
C VAL A 208 19.85 -4.32 -16.13
N LEU A 209 19.40 -5.55 -16.33
CA LEU A 209 20.19 -6.58 -17.00
C LEU A 209 20.51 -6.19 -18.45
N ALA A 210 19.50 -5.72 -19.21
CA ALA A 210 19.68 -5.23 -20.57
C ALA A 210 20.66 -4.03 -20.62
N TRP A 211 20.60 -3.13 -19.63
CA TRP A 211 21.53 -2.03 -19.51
C TRP A 211 22.97 -2.54 -19.27
N HIS A 212 23.17 -3.53 -18.41
CA HIS A 212 24.50 -4.16 -18.23
C HIS A 212 25.00 -4.83 -19.50
N GLU A 213 24.13 -5.52 -20.23
CA GLU A 213 24.47 -6.20 -21.49
C GLU A 213 24.77 -5.22 -22.63
N ALA A 214 24.22 -4.02 -22.59
CA ALA A 214 24.46 -2.94 -23.54
C ALA A 214 25.74 -2.13 -23.23
N GLN A 215 26.53 -2.54 -22.24
CA GLN A 215 27.77 -1.85 -21.89
C GLN A 215 28.73 -1.82 -23.11
N PRO A 216 29.29 -0.65 -23.50
CA PRO A 216 30.21 -0.55 -24.61
C PRO A 216 31.45 -1.41 -24.42
N GLU A 217 31.93 -2.01 -25.52
CA GLU A 217 33.16 -2.80 -25.53
C GLU A 217 34.37 -1.97 -25.13
N GLY A 218 35.28 -2.55 -24.35
CA GLY A 218 36.51 -1.92 -23.87
C GLY A 218 36.71 -2.08 -22.36
N ASP A 219 37.81 -1.53 -21.88
CA ASP A 219 38.08 -1.47 -20.44
C ASP A 219 37.19 -0.38 -19.79
N PRO A 220 36.25 -0.74 -18.89
CA PRO A 220 35.33 0.21 -18.27
C PRO A 220 36.04 1.34 -17.53
N ALA A 221 37.21 1.06 -16.89
CA ALA A 221 37.94 2.06 -16.14
C ALA A 221 38.58 3.10 -17.08
N VAL A 222 39.08 2.65 -18.24
CA VAL A 222 39.64 3.54 -19.26
C VAL A 222 38.56 4.39 -19.91
N LEU A 223 37.41 3.80 -20.26
CA LEU A 223 36.28 4.52 -20.88
C LEU A 223 35.67 5.55 -19.93
N GLN A 224 35.51 5.21 -18.64
CA GLN A 224 35.01 6.12 -17.63
C GLN A 224 35.96 7.31 -17.44
N ALA A 225 37.25 7.05 -17.24
CA ALA A 225 38.24 8.11 -17.06
C ALA A 225 38.33 9.01 -18.29
N ALA A 226 38.31 8.43 -19.49
CA ALA A 226 38.35 9.18 -20.74
C ALA A 226 37.11 10.07 -20.93
N TRP A 227 35.90 9.53 -20.62
CA TRP A 227 34.66 10.27 -20.70
C TRP A 227 34.66 11.45 -19.72
N GLU A 228 35.02 11.22 -18.45
CA GLU A 228 35.11 12.28 -17.43
C GLU A 228 36.11 13.37 -17.83
N ALA A 229 37.29 13.00 -18.33
CA ALA A 229 38.29 13.94 -18.75
C ALA A 229 37.85 14.78 -19.96
N VAL A 230 37.11 14.18 -20.90
CA VAL A 230 36.53 14.90 -22.05
C VAL A 230 35.45 15.85 -21.58
N GLN A 231 34.50 15.41 -20.70
CA GLN A 231 33.42 16.26 -20.19
C GLN A 231 33.97 17.46 -19.42
N ALA A 232 35.01 17.29 -18.64
CA ALA A 232 35.62 18.35 -17.83
C ALA A 232 36.13 19.55 -18.65
N VAL A 233 36.47 19.34 -19.93
CA VAL A 233 37.07 20.38 -20.79
C VAL A 233 36.24 20.66 -22.05
N ALA A 234 35.14 19.96 -22.30
CA ALA A 234 34.43 19.98 -23.58
C ALA A 234 34.13 21.40 -24.07
N ASP A 235 33.47 22.20 -23.23
CA ASP A 235 33.06 23.56 -23.58
C ASP A 235 34.23 24.46 -23.92
N LYS A 236 35.35 24.32 -23.19
CA LYS A 236 36.57 25.13 -23.41
C LYS A 236 37.34 24.73 -24.66
N VAL A 237 37.41 23.45 -24.95
CA VAL A 237 38.03 22.93 -26.18
C VAL A 237 37.18 23.31 -27.41
N ASP A 238 35.86 23.19 -27.30
CA ASP A 238 34.96 23.62 -28.37
C ASP A 238 35.07 25.13 -28.63
N ASP A 239 35.12 25.97 -27.58
CA ASP A 239 35.36 27.42 -27.70
C ASP A 239 36.69 27.73 -28.36
N HIS A 240 37.77 27.04 -27.94
CA HIS A 240 39.10 27.19 -28.57
C HIS A 240 39.04 26.93 -30.07
N PHE A 241 38.46 25.83 -30.51
CA PHE A 241 38.36 25.52 -31.93
C PHE A 241 37.40 26.46 -32.68
N ALA A 242 36.33 26.96 -32.02
CA ALA A 242 35.46 27.97 -32.60
C ALA A 242 36.22 29.28 -32.89
N ARG A 243 37.02 29.75 -31.91
CA ARG A 243 37.89 30.94 -32.10
C ARG A 243 38.93 30.72 -33.20
N CYS A 244 39.57 29.57 -33.25
CA CYS A 244 40.52 29.23 -34.29
C CYS A 244 39.87 29.23 -35.67
N ARG A 245 38.65 28.73 -35.84
CA ARG A 245 37.91 28.78 -37.12
C ARG A 245 37.60 30.22 -37.53
N LEU A 246 37.27 31.13 -36.59
CA LEU A 246 37.04 32.54 -36.90
C LEU A 246 38.32 33.23 -37.35
N VAL A 247 39.47 32.93 -36.72
CA VAL A 247 40.78 33.46 -37.15
C VAL A 247 41.23 32.90 -38.51
N ALA A 248 40.92 31.63 -38.80
CA ALA A 248 41.16 31.02 -40.09
C ALA A 248 40.29 31.67 -41.21
N PHE A 249 39.10 32.13 -40.89
CA PHE A 249 38.24 32.87 -41.80
C PHE A 249 38.70 34.32 -42.02
N ASP A 250 39.04 35.03 -40.93
CA ASP A 250 39.54 36.41 -41.00
C ASP A 250 40.65 36.61 -39.94
N ALA A 251 41.91 36.65 -40.42
CA ALA A 251 43.09 36.80 -39.55
C ALA A 251 43.12 38.10 -38.72
N ARG A 252 42.35 39.12 -39.11
CA ARG A 252 42.23 40.38 -38.35
C ARG A 252 41.55 40.19 -37.00
N LEU A 253 40.77 39.11 -36.81
CA LEU A 253 40.08 38.78 -35.58
C LEU A 253 41.00 38.21 -34.51
N GLN A 254 42.22 37.81 -34.83
CA GLN A 254 43.14 37.15 -33.92
C GLN A 254 43.35 37.96 -32.64
N ALA A 255 43.69 39.26 -32.79
CA ALA A 255 43.96 40.15 -31.65
C ALA A 255 42.75 40.31 -30.68
N SER A 256 41.51 40.14 -31.17
CA SER A 256 40.31 40.28 -30.39
C SER A 256 39.86 38.96 -29.75
N LEU A 257 40.28 37.81 -30.31
CA LEU A 257 39.86 36.49 -29.86
C LEU A 257 40.92 35.76 -29.03
N ASP A 258 42.16 36.29 -29.02
CA ASP A 258 43.27 35.80 -28.19
C ASP A 258 43.29 36.46 -26.81
N TRP A 259 44.29 36.19 -26.01
CA TRP A 259 44.48 36.82 -24.72
C TRP A 259 44.65 38.32 -24.89
N VAL A 260 43.76 39.10 -24.23
CA VAL A 260 43.81 40.53 -24.24
C VAL A 260 44.49 41.01 -22.93
N PRO A 261 45.66 41.64 -22.96
CA PRO A 261 46.36 42.09 -21.77
C PRO A 261 45.50 42.94 -20.84
N ASP A 262 44.66 43.78 -21.41
CA ASP A 262 43.76 44.65 -20.65
C ASP A 262 42.68 43.92 -19.84
N ALA A 263 42.36 42.69 -20.17
CA ALA A 263 41.42 41.87 -19.38
C ALA A 263 41.94 41.50 -17.97
N LEU A 264 43.27 41.52 -17.81
CA LEU A 264 43.94 41.31 -16.51
C LEU A 264 44.39 42.60 -15.82
N ALA A 265 44.25 43.77 -16.47
CA ALA A 265 44.68 45.03 -15.94
C ALA A 265 44.04 45.40 -14.59
N PRO A 266 42.77 45.13 -14.32
CA PRO A 266 42.16 45.39 -13.02
C PRO A 266 42.75 44.57 -11.86
N ALA A 267 43.36 43.44 -12.18
CA ALA A 267 43.94 42.49 -11.20
C ALA A 267 45.45 42.63 -11.04
N ALA A 268 46.10 43.55 -11.72
CA ALA A 268 47.59 43.68 -11.82
C ALA A 268 48.23 44.15 -10.51
N GLY A 269 47.70 44.03 -9.38
CA GLY A 269 48.24 44.30 -8.03
C GLY A 269 47.60 43.51 -6.94
N GLU A 270 46.64 42.69 -7.31
CA GLU A 270 45.87 41.83 -6.40
C GLU A 270 46.13 40.33 -6.66
N ARG A 271 45.71 39.49 -5.75
CA ARG A 271 45.71 38.03 -5.98
C ARG A 271 44.80 37.71 -7.16
N LEU A 272 45.34 37.02 -8.19
CA LEU A 272 44.58 36.60 -9.35
C LEU A 272 43.41 35.69 -8.93
N ASP A 273 42.19 36.02 -9.33
CA ASP A 273 41.03 35.18 -9.13
C ASP A 273 41.10 33.99 -10.12
N PRO A 274 41.06 32.74 -9.60
CA PRO A 274 41.05 31.54 -10.45
C PRO A 274 39.87 31.51 -11.44
N SER A 275 38.72 32.08 -11.09
CA SER A 275 37.56 32.10 -11.96
C SER A 275 37.74 33.06 -13.15
N ALA A 276 38.37 34.20 -12.92
CA ALA A 276 38.74 35.14 -13.98
C ALA A 276 39.77 34.54 -14.94
N LEU A 277 40.76 33.82 -14.43
CA LEU A 277 41.71 33.08 -15.26
C LEU A 277 41.02 31.99 -16.09
N ALA A 278 40.14 31.22 -15.49
CA ALA A 278 39.40 30.17 -16.19
C ALA A 278 38.50 30.71 -17.31
N ALA A 279 38.04 31.96 -17.21
CA ALA A 279 37.23 32.61 -18.23
C ALA A 279 38.03 32.96 -19.52
N LEU A 280 39.33 33.15 -19.39
CA LEU A 280 40.19 33.47 -20.54
C LEU A 280 40.31 32.32 -21.54
N PRO A 281 40.79 32.58 -22.80
CA PRO A 281 41.01 31.54 -23.79
C PRO A 281 41.90 30.41 -23.27
N LEU A 282 41.65 29.18 -23.78
CA LEU A 282 42.35 27.97 -23.33
C LEU A 282 43.81 27.93 -23.71
N ALA A 283 44.13 28.40 -24.93
CA ALA A 283 45.46 28.53 -25.47
C ALA A 283 45.48 29.67 -26.50
N ARG A 284 46.65 30.00 -27.05
CA ARG A 284 46.77 30.96 -28.14
C ARG A 284 45.90 30.58 -29.32
N VAL A 285 45.11 31.52 -29.79
CA VAL A 285 44.20 31.32 -30.93
C VAL A 285 45.00 31.49 -32.23
N THR A 286 45.02 30.44 -33.06
CA THR A 286 45.72 30.44 -34.33
C THR A 286 44.85 29.87 -35.44
N ALA A 287 45.17 30.17 -36.69
CA ALA A 287 44.48 29.61 -37.86
C ALA A 287 44.72 28.09 -38.07
N GLN A 288 45.60 27.47 -37.28
CA GLN A 288 46.02 26.06 -37.47
C GLN A 288 45.07 25.03 -36.94
N LEU A 289 43.94 25.42 -36.28
CA LEU A 289 42.97 24.51 -35.71
C LEU A 289 43.59 23.39 -34.87
N ALA A 290 44.55 23.74 -34.02
CA ALA A 290 45.31 22.81 -33.17
C ALA A 290 45.45 23.38 -31.76
N LEU A 291 45.19 22.56 -30.76
CA LEU A 291 45.33 22.85 -29.33
C LEU A 291 46.64 22.20 -28.83
N PRO A 292 47.60 22.99 -28.30
CA PRO A 292 48.79 22.41 -27.68
C PRO A 292 48.37 21.68 -26.36
N LEU A 293 49.03 20.53 -26.10
CA LEU A 293 48.81 19.76 -24.87
C LEU A 293 49.97 19.91 -23.87
N ALA A 294 50.95 20.74 -24.19
CA ALA A 294 52.09 21.06 -23.31
C ALA A 294 51.63 22.08 -22.24
N PRO A 295 51.94 21.87 -20.94
CA PRO A 295 51.44 22.70 -19.84
C PRO A 295 51.78 24.19 -19.91
N ASP A 296 52.95 24.49 -20.51
CA ASP A 296 53.46 25.83 -20.69
C ASP A 296 52.84 26.63 -21.85
N ALA A 297 52.08 25.96 -22.68
CA ALA A 297 51.37 26.55 -23.83
C ALA A 297 49.89 26.77 -23.64
N ILE A 298 49.36 26.45 -22.45
CA ILE A 298 47.91 26.51 -22.11
C ILE A 298 47.63 27.41 -20.91
N ASN A 299 46.39 27.82 -20.78
CA ASN A 299 45.91 28.58 -19.65
C ASN A 299 46.15 27.79 -18.34
N PRO A 300 46.90 28.35 -17.36
CA PRO A 300 47.25 27.65 -16.12
C PRO A 300 46.03 27.15 -15.31
N ALA A 301 44.90 27.84 -15.41
CA ALA A 301 43.68 27.40 -14.73
C ALA A 301 43.12 26.06 -15.28
N TRP A 302 43.42 25.72 -16.53
CA TRP A 302 43.00 24.50 -17.22
C TRP A 302 44.07 23.44 -17.36
N ALA A 303 45.33 23.73 -16.95
CA ALA A 303 46.45 22.84 -17.10
C ALA A 303 46.21 21.45 -16.46
N PRO A 304 45.67 21.33 -15.22
CA PRO A 304 45.40 20.00 -14.63
C PRO A 304 44.34 19.22 -15.42
N ALA A 305 43.28 19.89 -15.89
CA ALA A 305 42.22 19.23 -16.64
C ALA A 305 42.67 18.78 -18.04
N LEU A 306 43.52 19.57 -18.72
CA LEU A 306 44.08 19.17 -20.00
C LEU A 306 45.16 18.10 -19.85
N GLN A 307 45.91 18.07 -18.75
CA GLN A 307 46.82 16.96 -18.44
C GLN A 307 45.99 15.66 -18.24
N ALA A 308 44.90 15.72 -17.49
CA ALA A 308 43.98 14.58 -17.33
C ALA A 308 43.41 14.14 -18.69
N LEU A 309 42.98 15.07 -19.55
CA LEU A 309 42.53 14.77 -20.91
C LEU A 309 43.64 14.03 -21.71
N ARG A 310 44.86 14.52 -21.64
CA ARG A 310 46.02 13.90 -22.35
C ARG A 310 46.25 12.48 -21.87
N GLU A 311 46.32 12.27 -20.55
CA GLU A 311 46.72 10.99 -19.95
C GLU A 311 45.59 9.97 -19.98
N GLN A 312 44.35 10.40 -19.71
CA GLN A 312 43.19 9.50 -19.51
C GLN A 312 42.37 9.28 -20.79
N ALA A 313 42.41 10.20 -21.76
CA ALA A 313 41.60 10.11 -22.95
C ALA A 313 42.46 10.07 -24.24
N VAL A 314 43.33 11.08 -24.47
CA VAL A 314 44.09 11.20 -25.74
C VAL A 314 45.02 10.05 -25.89
N THR A 315 45.91 9.83 -24.91
CA THR A 315 46.97 8.80 -25.00
C THR A 315 46.40 7.38 -25.13
N PRO A 316 45.40 6.97 -24.31
CA PRO A 316 44.80 5.63 -24.42
C PRO A 316 44.01 5.40 -25.71
N LEU A 317 43.26 6.41 -26.17
CA LEU A 317 42.30 6.23 -27.27
C LEU A 317 42.85 6.63 -28.65
N LEU A 318 43.79 7.61 -28.71
CA LEU A 318 44.32 8.13 -29.96
C LEU A 318 45.84 7.93 -30.12
N GLY A 319 46.53 7.52 -29.05
CA GLY A 319 47.98 7.46 -28.97
C GLY A 319 48.64 8.79 -28.52
N PRO A 320 49.90 8.76 -28.11
CA PRO A 320 50.59 9.93 -27.59
C PRO A 320 50.71 11.05 -28.62
N ARG A 321 50.40 12.31 -28.20
CA ARG A 321 50.39 13.51 -29.05
C ARG A 321 50.78 14.74 -28.26
N ASP A 322 51.43 15.69 -28.91
CA ASP A 322 51.77 17.00 -28.33
C ASP A 322 50.76 18.09 -28.73
N MET A 323 49.99 17.84 -29.79
CA MET A 323 48.96 18.72 -30.30
C MET A 323 47.67 17.92 -30.54
N LEU A 324 46.52 18.51 -30.23
CA LEU A 324 45.20 17.96 -30.52
C LEU A 324 44.59 18.79 -31.67
N THR A 325 44.33 18.17 -32.81
CA THR A 325 43.63 18.82 -33.93
C THR A 325 42.11 18.80 -33.69
N SER A 326 41.36 19.67 -34.42
CA SER A 326 39.92 19.65 -34.38
C SER A 326 39.32 18.31 -34.85
N ALA A 327 40.00 17.62 -35.77
CA ALA A 327 39.62 16.26 -36.20
C ALA A 327 39.87 15.22 -35.12
N ASP A 328 41.00 15.30 -34.40
CA ASP A 328 41.26 14.44 -33.27
C ASP A 328 40.26 14.63 -32.13
N TRP A 329 39.89 15.88 -31.87
CA TRP A 329 38.87 16.20 -30.85
C TRP A 329 37.51 15.61 -31.21
N ALA A 330 37.06 15.77 -32.46
CA ALA A 330 35.83 15.15 -32.95
C ALA A 330 35.90 13.62 -32.85
N ALA A 331 37.00 12.99 -33.25
CA ALA A 331 37.20 11.54 -33.14
C ALA A 331 37.21 11.05 -31.68
N LEU A 332 37.78 11.83 -30.77
CA LEU A 332 37.81 11.51 -29.34
C LEU A 332 36.38 11.54 -28.77
N ARG A 333 35.61 12.58 -29.07
CA ARG A 333 34.19 12.71 -28.63
C ARG A 333 33.36 11.56 -29.15
N GLU A 334 33.50 11.19 -30.42
CA GLU A 334 32.74 10.04 -30.98
C GLU A 334 33.10 8.73 -30.30
N ARG A 335 34.38 8.55 -29.87
CA ARG A 335 34.82 7.33 -29.17
C ARG A 335 34.28 7.22 -27.75
N VAL A 336 34.12 8.33 -27.02
CA VAL A 336 33.63 8.34 -25.64
C VAL A 336 32.11 8.47 -25.57
N LYS A 337 31.43 8.91 -26.65
CA LYS A 337 30.02 9.13 -26.72
C LYS A 337 29.19 7.88 -26.36
N PRO A 338 29.47 6.66 -26.86
CA PRO A 338 28.71 5.47 -26.50
C PRO A 338 28.75 5.19 -25.01
N TRP A 339 29.84 5.46 -24.32
CA TRP A 339 29.96 5.32 -22.87
C TRP A 339 29.08 6.33 -22.13
N GLY A 340 29.09 7.59 -22.54
CA GLY A 340 28.20 8.63 -21.99
C GLY A 340 26.74 8.33 -22.21
N ASP A 341 26.37 7.89 -23.40
CA ASP A 341 24.98 7.49 -23.72
C ASP A 341 24.54 6.29 -22.85
N TRP A 342 25.43 5.31 -22.65
CA TRP A 342 25.16 4.17 -21.79
C TRP A 342 25.00 4.56 -20.31
N LEU A 343 25.85 5.46 -19.79
CA LEU A 343 25.68 5.99 -18.43
C LEU A 343 24.36 6.74 -18.25
N ALA A 344 23.98 7.56 -19.25
CA ALA A 344 22.74 8.32 -19.23
C ALA A 344 21.50 7.42 -19.30
N ALA A 345 21.61 6.24 -19.92
CA ALA A 345 20.56 5.25 -20.03
C ALA A 345 20.43 4.36 -18.78
N ARG A 346 21.22 4.59 -17.73
CA ARG A 346 21.15 3.79 -16.49
C ARG A 346 19.77 3.86 -15.88
N PRO A 347 19.09 2.72 -15.63
CA PRO A 347 17.78 2.70 -15.00
C PRO A 347 17.82 3.29 -13.59
N ALA A 348 16.78 4.05 -13.23
CA ALA A 348 16.65 4.64 -11.90
C ALA A 348 15.72 3.77 -11.03
N THR A 349 16.14 2.54 -10.74
CA THR A 349 15.34 1.54 -9.99
C THR A 349 16.17 0.91 -8.87
N PRO A 350 15.56 0.38 -7.81
CA PRO A 350 16.26 -0.34 -6.75
C PRO A 350 17.08 -1.54 -7.27
N ALA A 351 16.62 -2.19 -8.35
CA ALA A 351 17.30 -3.35 -8.95
C ALA A 351 18.73 -3.04 -9.44
N VAL A 352 19.09 -1.78 -9.63
CA VAL A 352 20.47 -1.36 -9.96
C VAL A 352 21.49 -1.74 -8.88
N ALA A 353 21.03 -1.90 -7.63
CA ALA A 353 21.89 -2.34 -6.53
C ALA A 353 22.13 -3.86 -6.53
N TRP A 354 21.46 -4.62 -7.39
CA TRP A 354 21.65 -6.06 -7.49
C TRP A 354 22.90 -6.39 -8.31
N THR A 355 23.57 -7.49 -7.95
CA THR A 355 24.70 -7.99 -8.76
C THR A 355 24.18 -8.59 -10.07
N VAL A 356 25.01 -8.59 -11.11
CA VAL A 356 24.66 -9.18 -12.41
C VAL A 356 24.28 -10.66 -12.28
N GLU A 357 24.94 -11.40 -11.37
CA GLU A 357 24.62 -12.79 -11.08
C GLU A 357 23.22 -12.94 -10.49
N ALA A 358 22.82 -12.01 -9.60
CA ALA A 358 21.46 -12.02 -9.02
C ALA A 358 20.40 -11.66 -10.06
N LEU A 359 20.67 -10.68 -10.93
CA LEU A 359 19.79 -10.33 -12.05
C LEU A 359 19.59 -11.51 -13.01
N ARG A 360 20.68 -12.21 -13.36
CA ARG A 360 20.61 -13.42 -14.18
C ARG A 360 19.90 -14.55 -13.48
N ALA A 361 20.18 -14.79 -12.20
CA ALA A 361 19.49 -15.82 -11.42
C ALA A 361 17.98 -15.59 -11.36
N TRP A 362 17.54 -14.32 -11.32
CA TRP A 362 16.12 -13.97 -11.41
C TRP A 362 15.53 -14.35 -12.78
N VAL A 363 16.16 -13.93 -13.87
CA VAL A 363 15.66 -14.13 -15.22
C VAL A 363 15.77 -15.60 -15.65
N ASP A 364 16.98 -16.19 -15.55
CA ASP A 364 17.25 -17.56 -16.01
C ASP A 364 16.58 -18.62 -15.11
N GLY A 365 16.44 -18.33 -13.82
CA GLY A 365 15.73 -19.16 -12.85
C GLY A 365 14.21 -19.08 -12.97
N GLY A 366 13.66 -18.22 -13.84
CA GLY A 366 12.21 -18.05 -14.02
C GLY A 366 11.51 -17.66 -12.72
N VAL A 367 12.18 -16.86 -11.86
CA VAL A 367 11.67 -16.53 -10.53
C VAL A 367 10.33 -15.80 -10.63
N ALA A 368 10.21 -14.84 -11.55
CA ALA A 368 8.97 -14.09 -11.75
C ALA A 368 7.79 -15.01 -12.13
N ASP A 369 8.01 -15.97 -13.03
CA ASP A 369 6.93 -16.87 -13.47
C ASP A 369 6.50 -17.84 -12.35
N ARG A 370 7.45 -18.28 -11.53
CA ARG A 370 7.16 -19.11 -10.35
C ARG A 370 6.38 -18.35 -9.30
N LEU A 371 6.70 -17.07 -9.07
CA LEU A 371 5.97 -16.19 -8.17
C LEU A 371 4.57 -15.87 -8.71
N ARG A 372 4.43 -15.60 -10.03
CA ARG A 372 3.11 -15.44 -10.67
C ARG A 372 2.24 -16.68 -10.50
N ALA A 373 2.83 -17.87 -10.64
CA ALA A 373 2.10 -19.12 -10.37
C ALA A 373 1.69 -19.25 -8.90
N ALA A 374 2.48 -18.76 -7.95
CA ALA A 374 2.12 -18.74 -6.54
C ALA A 374 0.96 -17.77 -6.27
N VAL A 375 0.98 -16.56 -6.86
CA VAL A 375 -0.14 -15.59 -6.79
C VAL A 375 -1.41 -16.20 -7.36
N ALA A 376 -1.35 -16.78 -8.56
CA ALA A 376 -2.51 -17.41 -9.18
C ALA A 376 -3.05 -18.60 -8.37
N ARG A 377 -2.18 -19.35 -7.69
CA ARG A 377 -2.60 -20.43 -6.78
C ARG A 377 -3.30 -19.86 -5.53
N ASP A 378 -2.81 -18.74 -5.01
CA ASP A 378 -3.46 -18.07 -3.89
C ASP A 378 -4.85 -17.57 -4.27
N GLU A 379 -4.99 -16.87 -5.39
CA GLU A 379 -6.26 -16.34 -5.88
C GLU A 379 -7.36 -17.45 -6.05
N GLN A 380 -6.96 -18.69 -6.36
CA GLN A 380 -7.91 -19.81 -6.44
C GLN A 380 -8.56 -20.14 -5.08
N ALA A 381 -7.98 -19.73 -3.98
CA ALA A 381 -8.56 -19.92 -2.65
C ALA A 381 -9.62 -18.86 -2.27
N ALA A 382 -9.84 -17.84 -3.10
CA ALA A 382 -10.76 -16.75 -2.82
C ALA A 382 -12.19 -17.21 -2.43
N PRO A 383 -12.82 -18.21 -3.07
CA PRO A 383 -14.16 -18.64 -2.67
C PRO A 383 -14.21 -19.21 -1.24
N LEU A 384 -13.22 -20.00 -0.85
CA LEU A 384 -13.13 -20.52 0.52
C LEU A 384 -12.86 -19.40 1.53
N ALA A 385 -12.01 -18.46 1.16
CA ALA A 385 -11.70 -17.32 2.02
C ALA A 385 -12.93 -16.43 2.27
N GLU A 386 -13.76 -16.19 1.26
CA GLU A 386 -15.02 -15.47 1.40
C GLU A 386 -15.99 -16.21 2.34
N ASP A 387 -16.14 -17.53 2.19
CA ASP A 387 -16.96 -18.33 3.08
C ASP A 387 -16.43 -18.33 4.53
N LEU A 388 -15.11 -18.29 4.73
CA LEU A 388 -14.51 -18.14 6.07
C LEU A 388 -14.76 -16.74 6.68
N LEU A 389 -14.72 -15.68 5.88
CA LEU A 389 -15.08 -14.32 6.33
C LEU A 389 -16.56 -14.22 6.65
N ASP A 390 -17.42 -14.82 5.85
CA ASP A 390 -18.86 -14.90 6.11
C ASP A 390 -19.13 -15.69 7.41
N LEU A 391 -18.39 -16.77 7.63
CA LEU A 391 -18.49 -17.55 8.87
C LEU A 391 -18.06 -16.75 10.10
N ARG A 392 -16.96 -15.99 9.99
CA ARG A 392 -16.50 -15.05 11.02
C ARG A 392 -17.60 -14.01 11.31
N ARG A 393 -18.14 -13.40 10.27
CA ARG A 393 -19.24 -12.41 10.39
C ARG A 393 -20.45 -13.01 11.09
N LEU A 394 -20.83 -14.23 10.73
CA LEU A 394 -21.97 -14.92 11.33
C LEU A 394 -21.76 -15.20 12.81
N LEU A 395 -20.57 -15.63 13.22
CA LEU A 395 -20.23 -15.87 14.63
C LEU A 395 -20.21 -14.58 15.46
N LEU A 396 -19.67 -13.50 14.92
CA LEU A 396 -19.69 -12.18 15.56
C LEU A 396 -21.15 -11.69 15.75
N LEU A 397 -21.96 -11.78 14.72
CA LEU A 397 -23.39 -11.42 14.80
C LEU A 397 -24.18 -12.37 15.72
N ARG A 398 -23.85 -13.67 15.74
CA ARG A 398 -24.42 -14.63 16.67
C ARG A 398 -24.19 -14.23 18.12
N ARG A 399 -23.03 -13.71 18.45
CA ARG A 399 -22.68 -13.27 19.81
C ARG A 399 -23.34 -11.95 20.17
N ASP A 400 -23.29 -10.95 19.30
CA ASP A 400 -23.52 -9.56 19.68
C ASP A 400 -24.79 -8.94 19.11
N LEU A 401 -25.39 -9.47 18.02
CA LEU A 401 -26.54 -8.83 17.36
C LEU A 401 -27.73 -8.69 18.28
N GLY A 402 -28.05 -9.71 19.10
CA GLY A 402 -29.12 -9.64 20.09
C GLY A 402 -28.90 -8.52 21.10
N THR A 403 -27.67 -8.34 21.58
CA THR A 403 -27.33 -7.24 22.48
C THR A 403 -27.44 -5.89 21.77
N LEU A 404 -26.97 -5.78 20.53
CA LEU A 404 -27.13 -4.56 19.74
C LEU A 404 -28.62 -4.19 19.61
N LEU A 405 -29.49 -5.12 19.22
CA LEU A 405 -30.92 -4.88 19.03
C LEU A 405 -31.61 -4.42 20.32
N ARG A 406 -31.26 -5.01 21.49
CA ARG A 406 -31.81 -4.64 22.80
C ARG A 406 -31.33 -3.28 23.31
N ASN A 407 -30.36 -2.66 22.65
CA ASN A 407 -29.84 -1.32 22.99
C ASN A 407 -30.04 -0.29 21.87
N PHE A 408 -30.32 -0.75 20.65
CA PHE A 408 -30.46 0.11 19.46
C PHE A 408 -31.93 0.31 19.07
N VAL A 409 -32.75 -0.75 19.17
CA VAL A 409 -34.16 -0.72 18.85
C VAL A 409 -35.00 -0.39 20.10
N ASN A 410 -34.60 -0.91 21.25
CA ASN A 410 -35.29 -0.67 22.52
C ASN A 410 -34.31 -0.48 23.68
N PHE A 411 -34.79 -0.14 24.87
CA PHE A 411 -33.99 0.03 26.08
C PHE A 411 -34.01 -1.19 27.01
N THR A 412 -34.18 -2.39 26.48
CA THR A 412 -34.40 -3.57 27.32
C THR A 412 -33.24 -3.83 28.31
N ASP A 413 -32.02 -3.78 27.84
CA ASP A 413 -30.85 -4.04 28.70
C ASP A 413 -30.58 -2.88 29.68
N PHE A 414 -30.94 -1.66 29.31
CA PHE A 414 -30.83 -0.48 30.17
C PHE A 414 -31.64 -0.58 31.46
N TYR A 415 -32.81 -1.23 31.40
CA TYR A 415 -33.71 -1.40 32.54
C TYR A 415 -33.62 -2.78 33.23
N ARG A 416 -32.72 -3.64 32.73
CA ARG A 416 -32.45 -4.97 33.34
C ARG A 416 -31.15 -4.93 34.16
N THR A 417 -30.80 -6.05 34.77
CA THR A 417 -29.57 -6.23 35.51
C THR A 417 -28.32 -6.39 34.62
N ALA A 418 -28.52 -6.58 33.31
CA ALA A 418 -27.44 -6.64 32.33
C ALA A 418 -26.91 -5.23 32.00
N TRP A 419 -25.63 -5.15 31.69
CA TRP A 419 -24.98 -3.89 31.28
C TRP A 419 -25.52 -3.45 29.91
N ALA A 420 -25.90 -2.17 29.82
CA ALA A 420 -26.29 -1.61 28.54
C ALA A 420 -25.07 -1.40 27.64
N ALA A 421 -25.19 -1.73 26.36
CA ALA A 421 -24.09 -1.65 25.41
C ALA A 421 -23.55 -0.22 25.20
N PHE A 422 -24.39 0.79 25.41
CA PHE A 422 -24.04 2.20 25.25
C PHE A 422 -23.58 2.87 26.56
N GLN A 423 -23.35 2.11 27.60
CA GLN A 423 -22.93 2.61 28.89
C GLN A 423 -21.46 3.03 28.85
N ALA A 424 -21.16 4.27 29.27
CA ALA A 424 -19.80 4.80 29.32
C ALA A 424 -18.98 4.30 30.52
N GLY A 425 -19.63 3.69 31.50
CA GLY A 425 -19.00 3.22 32.73
C GLY A 425 -19.90 3.43 33.95
N THR A 426 -19.32 3.35 35.15
CA THR A 426 -19.99 3.60 36.40
C THR A 426 -19.48 4.91 37.00
N LEU A 427 -20.36 5.86 37.27
CA LEU A 427 -20.03 7.10 37.95
C LEU A 427 -20.25 6.93 39.48
N PHE A 428 -19.23 7.23 40.27
CA PHE A 428 -19.33 7.29 41.73
C PHE A 428 -19.46 8.74 42.15
N ILE A 429 -20.57 9.06 42.83
CA ILE A 429 -20.76 10.37 43.44
C ILE A 429 -20.84 10.12 44.95
N ASP A 430 -19.87 10.54 45.70
CA ASP A 430 -19.62 10.21 47.10
C ASP A 430 -19.59 8.67 47.28
N GLN A 431 -20.55 8.13 47.98
CA GLN A 431 -20.69 6.67 48.19
C GLN A 431 -21.82 6.03 47.36
N ARG A 432 -22.34 6.78 46.40
CA ARG A 432 -23.41 6.32 45.48
C ARG A 432 -22.83 5.89 44.15
N GLU A 433 -23.22 4.73 43.72
CA GLU A 433 -22.85 4.15 42.42
C GLU A 433 -23.96 4.43 41.41
N CYS A 434 -23.62 5.16 40.32
CA CYS A 434 -24.49 5.41 39.17
C CYS A 434 -24.01 4.53 38.02
N ARG A 435 -24.68 3.39 37.79
CA ARG A 435 -24.30 2.40 36.77
C ARG A 435 -24.76 2.77 35.35
N LEU A 436 -25.63 3.78 35.23
CA LEU A 436 -26.20 4.21 33.97
C LEU A 436 -25.59 5.56 33.56
N CYS A 437 -24.38 5.51 33.03
CA CYS A 437 -23.70 6.65 32.42
C CYS A 437 -23.62 6.47 30.92
N LEU A 438 -24.14 7.44 30.15
CA LEU A 438 -24.11 7.46 28.71
C LEU A 438 -23.32 8.70 28.24
N PRO A 439 -22.42 8.57 27.27
CA PRO A 439 -21.82 9.74 26.64
C PRO A 439 -22.87 10.47 25.81
N VAL A 440 -23.03 11.77 26.00
CA VAL A 440 -23.99 12.61 25.28
C VAL A 440 -23.20 13.75 24.63
N VAL A 441 -23.25 13.83 23.30
CA VAL A 441 -22.52 14.84 22.52
C VAL A 441 -23.20 16.21 22.63
N ASP A 442 -24.54 16.23 22.63
CA ASP A 442 -25.36 17.45 22.78
C ASP A 442 -26.36 17.23 23.91
N ALA A 443 -25.99 17.70 25.11
CA ALA A 443 -26.81 17.56 26.30
C ALA A 443 -28.17 18.31 26.20
N ALA A 444 -28.20 19.45 25.50
CA ALA A 444 -29.41 20.26 25.37
C ALA A 444 -30.46 19.56 24.46
N ALA A 445 -30.02 19.10 23.30
CA ALA A 445 -30.86 18.35 22.38
C ALA A 445 -31.32 17.02 23.01
N HIS A 446 -30.44 16.30 23.71
CA HIS A 446 -30.78 15.07 24.40
C HIS A 446 -31.79 15.28 25.52
N ALA A 447 -31.63 16.33 26.35
CA ALA A 447 -32.54 16.68 27.41
C ALA A 447 -33.96 16.98 26.88
N GLN A 448 -34.04 17.70 25.76
CA GLN A 448 -35.34 17.98 25.12
C GLN A 448 -36.03 16.69 24.66
N LEU A 449 -35.33 15.78 24.02
CA LEU A 449 -35.88 14.48 23.59
C LEU A 449 -36.23 13.61 24.79
N ALA A 450 -35.35 13.52 25.78
CA ALA A 450 -35.55 12.72 26.99
C ALA A 450 -36.70 13.22 27.85
N GLY A 451 -37.03 14.53 27.82
CA GLY A 451 -38.17 15.11 28.47
C GLY A 451 -39.49 14.47 28.08
N TYR A 452 -39.64 13.96 26.85
CA TYR A 452 -40.82 13.25 26.40
C TYR A 452 -40.96 11.87 27.05
N SER A 453 -39.85 11.24 27.48
CA SER A 453 -39.87 9.91 28.11
C SER A 453 -40.37 9.94 29.57
N GLY A 454 -40.28 11.09 30.24
CA GLY A 454 -40.54 11.24 31.66
C GLY A 454 -39.48 10.61 32.58
N MET A 455 -38.32 10.26 32.03
CA MET A 455 -37.16 9.76 32.80
C MET A 455 -36.46 10.93 33.49
N PHE A 456 -35.92 10.65 34.68
CA PHE A 456 -35.04 11.60 35.39
C PHE A 456 -33.61 11.35 34.96
N LEU A 457 -33.01 12.39 34.39
CA LEU A 457 -31.64 12.35 33.91
C LEU A 457 -30.80 13.48 34.54
N LEU A 458 -29.54 13.15 34.87
CA LEU A 458 -28.53 14.10 35.32
C LEU A 458 -27.47 14.22 34.21
N TYR A 459 -27.13 15.47 33.88
CA TYR A 459 -26.02 15.79 32.97
C TYR A 459 -24.86 16.34 33.79
N GLY A 460 -23.64 15.83 33.54
CA GLY A 460 -22.43 16.23 34.24
C GLY A 460 -21.26 16.41 33.29
#